data_f1849d205dfcb289c2e6d3df68466a5f
#
_entry.id   f1849d205dfcb289c2e6d3df68466a5f
#
_cell.length_a   1.000
_cell.length_b   1.000
_cell.length_c   1.000
_cell.angle_alpha   90.00
_cell.angle_beta   90.00
_cell.angle_gamma   90.00
#
_symmetry.space_group_name_H-M   'P 1'
#
loop_
_entity.id
_entity.type
_entity.pdbx_description
1 polymer ?
#
loop_
_entity_poly.entity_id
_entity_poly.type
_entity_poly.pdbx_seq_one_letter_code
_entity_poly.pdbx_strand_id
1 'polypeptide(L)'
;MGGTFDPIHMGHLILGEQSYEQLKLDKVLFMPAGNPPHKKNRIGRAADEQRVDMVRLAISDNPHFELSLAEMNETGYTYTYRTLEELKESNPDTDYYFIIGADSLFAFEEWREPERICAACTLVVAVRDHASREQLRERIQYLSEKYHGHFVILDTMNIDVSSHLIRQWIAKD
;
A
#
# COMPACT_ATOMS: atom_id res chain seq x y z
N MET A 1 3.03 3.66 1.07
CA MET A 1 1.71 2.98 1.05
C MET A 1 1.05 3.22 -0.31
N GLY A 2 0.98 2.16 -1.13
CA GLY A 2 0.29 2.20 -2.43
C GLY A 2 -1.18 1.84 -2.29
N GLY A 3 -2.04 2.44 -3.10
CA GLY A 3 -3.46 2.12 -3.10
C GLY A 3 -4.23 2.71 -4.25
N THR A 4 -5.39 2.13 -4.57
CA THR A 4 -6.28 2.74 -5.58
C THR A 4 -6.82 4.08 -5.09
N PHE A 5 -7.10 4.21 -3.78
CA PHE A 5 -7.64 5.42 -3.14
C PHE A 5 -8.87 5.99 -3.88
N ASP A 6 -9.91 5.17 -3.98
CA ASP A 6 -11.14 5.49 -4.72
C ASP A 6 -12.40 5.33 -3.85
N PRO A 7 -12.61 6.23 -2.87
CA PRO A 7 -11.71 7.27 -2.37
C PRO A 7 -10.68 6.78 -1.34
N ILE A 8 -9.72 7.63 -0.99
CA ILE A 8 -8.98 7.53 0.27
C ILE A 8 -9.95 7.73 1.45
N HIS A 9 -9.66 7.12 2.59
CA HIS A 9 -10.53 7.21 3.79
C HIS A 9 -9.73 7.09 5.09
N MET A 10 -10.39 7.36 6.21
CA MET A 10 -9.76 7.36 7.53
C MET A 10 -8.96 6.11 7.85
N GLY A 11 -9.40 4.93 7.40
CA GLY A 11 -8.64 3.69 7.57
C GLY A 11 -7.24 3.72 6.94
N HIS A 12 -7.09 4.40 5.80
CA HIS A 12 -5.78 4.60 5.18
C HIS A 12 -4.92 5.59 5.98
N LEU A 13 -5.51 6.69 6.45
CA LEU A 13 -4.79 7.73 7.19
C LEU A 13 -4.30 7.20 8.55
N ILE A 14 -5.15 6.49 9.28
CA ILE A 14 -4.78 5.86 10.56
C ILE A 14 -3.69 4.79 10.35
N LEU A 15 -3.80 3.98 9.30
CA LEU A 15 -2.76 3.02 8.96
C LEU A 15 -1.42 3.72 8.66
N GLY A 16 -1.44 4.83 7.94
CA GLY A 16 -0.27 5.67 7.69
C GLY A 16 0.35 6.18 8.99
N GLU A 17 -0.46 6.74 9.90
CA GLU A 17 0.00 7.27 11.18
C GLU A 17 0.57 6.17 12.08
N GLN A 18 -0.13 5.05 12.22
CA GLN A 18 0.37 3.92 13.00
C GLN A 18 1.68 3.36 12.45
N SER A 19 1.84 3.34 11.12
CA SER A 19 3.10 2.94 10.50
C SER A 19 4.22 3.93 10.82
N TYR A 20 3.95 5.23 10.72
CA TYR A 20 4.88 6.28 11.05
C TYR A 20 5.39 6.14 12.49
N GLU A 21 4.48 6.03 13.44
CA GLU A 21 4.81 5.96 14.87
C GLU A 21 5.53 4.65 15.25
N GLN A 22 4.98 3.49 14.86
CA GLN A 22 5.49 2.19 15.31
C GLN A 22 6.83 1.83 14.67
N LEU A 23 7.04 2.22 13.42
CA LEU A 23 8.27 1.94 12.68
C LEU A 23 9.28 3.10 12.73
N LYS A 24 8.93 4.21 13.40
CA LYS A 24 9.75 5.42 13.53
C LYS A 24 10.23 5.94 12.17
N LEU A 25 9.30 6.03 11.23
CA LEU A 25 9.58 6.48 9.87
C LEU A 25 9.82 8.00 9.85
N ASP A 26 10.59 8.48 8.89
CA ASP A 26 10.71 9.92 8.64
C ASP A 26 9.46 10.47 7.96
N LYS A 27 8.85 9.68 7.06
CA LYS A 27 7.68 10.05 6.26
C LYS A 27 6.87 8.83 5.82
N VAL A 28 5.61 9.09 5.45
CA VAL A 28 4.74 8.11 4.78
C VAL A 28 4.33 8.64 3.41
N LEU A 29 4.74 7.94 2.36
CA LEU A 29 4.34 8.25 0.99
C LEU A 29 2.99 7.60 0.69
N PHE A 30 1.99 8.42 0.38
CA PHE A 30 0.71 7.99 -0.18
C PHE A 30 0.82 7.99 -1.69
N MET A 31 0.77 6.82 -2.31
CA MET A 31 1.02 6.62 -3.72
C MET A 31 -0.24 6.06 -4.39
N PRO A 32 -1.03 6.91 -5.07
CA PRO A 32 -2.16 6.43 -5.86
C PRO A 32 -1.68 5.46 -6.94
N ALA A 33 -2.27 4.27 -6.98
CA ALA A 33 -1.91 3.27 -7.98
C ALA A 33 -2.30 3.74 -9.39
N GLY A 34 -1.39 3.63 -10.33
CA GLY A 34 -1.61 3.94 -11.73
C GLY A 34 -2.50 2.90 -12.42
N ASN A 35 -1.91 2.00 -13.17
CA ASN A 35 -2.62 0.95 -13.91
C ASN A 35 -2.15 -0.44 -13.48
N PRO A 36 -2.52 -0.91 -12.27
CA PRO A 36 -2.11 -2.23 -11.80
C PRO A 36 -2.77 -3.34 -12.64
N PRO A 37 -2.05 -4.39 -13.05
CA PRO A 37 -2.50 -5.40 -14.02
C PRO A 37 -3.73 -6.18 -13.57
N HIS A 38 -3.93 -6.33 -12.26
CA HIS A 38 -5.07 -7.07 -11.68
C HIS A 38 -6.34 -6.22 -11.50
N LYS A 39 -6.27 -4.92 -11.76
CA LYS A 39 -7.40 -3.97 -11.56
C LYS A 39 -7.88 -3.33 -12.86
N LYS A 40 -7.62 -3.96 -14.02
CA LYS A 40 -8.10 -3.48 -15.31
C LYS A 40 -9.62 -3.25 -15.33
N ASN A 41 -10.01 -2.13 -15.93
CA ASN A 41 -11.39 -1.84 -16.36
C ASN A 41 -12.48 -1.96 -15.28
N ARG A 42 -12.28 -1.37 -14.10
CA ARG A 42 -13.40 -1.15 -13.19
C ARG A 42 -14.24 0.01 -13.71
N ILE A 43 -15.38 -0.32 -14.29
CA ILE A 43 -16.44 0.64 -14.60
C ILE A 43 -16.77 1.38 -13.29
N GLY A 44 -16.80 2.71 -13.33
CA GLY A 44 -17.12 3.54 -12.16
C GLY A 44 -15.95 3.91 -11.25
N ARG A 45 -14.69 3.61 -11.65
CA ARG A 45 -13.51 4.14 -10.95
C ARG A 45 -13.37 5.65 -11.23
N ALA A 46 -13.09 6.44 -10.20
CA ALA A 46 -12.77 7.84 -10.36
C ALA A 46 -11.53 8.05 -11.26
N ALA A 47 -11.50 9.15 -12.02
CA ALA A 47 -10.36 9.49 -12.85
C ALA A 47 -9.09 9.63 -11.99
N ASP A 48 -7.94 9.39 -12.61
CA ASP A 48 -6.65 9.40 -11.90
C ASP A 48 -6.38 10.75 -11.24
N GLU A 49 -6.69 11.85 -11.91
CA GLU A 49 -6.58 13.21 -11.37
C GLU A 49 -7.45 13.40 -10.12
N GLN A 50 -8.71 12.92 -10.16
CA GLN A 50 -9.62 13.01 -9.02
C GLN A 50 -9.10 12.20 -7.82
N ARG A 51 -8.53 11.02 -8.04
CA ARG A 51 -7.95 10.20 -6.98
C ARG A 51 -6.73 10.87 -6.35
N VAL A 52 -5.88 11.46 -7.18
CA VAL A 52 -4.72 12.26 -6.73
C VAL A 52 -5.18 13.44 -5.89
N ASP A 53 -6.20 14.17 -6.31
CA ASP A 53 -6.73 15.32 -5.58
C ASP A 53 -7.36 14.92 -4.25
N MET A 54 -8.12 13.82 -4.21
CA MET A 54 -8.65 13.28 -2.95
C MET A 54 -7.53 12.92 -1.97
N VAL A 55 -6.45 12.28 -2.44
CA VAL A 55 -5.30 11.96 -1.58
C VAL A 55 -4.62 13.23 -1.11
N ARG A 56 -4.34 14.19 -2.01
CA ARG A 56 -3.69 15.47 -1.66
C ARG A 56 -4.46 16.21 -0.57
N LEU A 57 -5.78 16.31 -0.71
CA LEU A 57 -6.63 16.96 0.29
C LEU A 57 -6.62 16.21 1.62
N ALA A 58 -6.71 14.88 1.59
CA ALA A 58 -6.80 14.08 2.80
C ALA A 58 -5.53 14.09 3.66
N ILE A 59 -4.38 14.32 3.05
CA ILE A 59 -3.08 14.32 3.75
C ILE A 59 -2.52 15.72 4.03
N SER A 60 -3.20 16.78 3.57
CA SER A 60 -2.67 18.16 3.58
C SER A 60 -2.26 18.68 4.96
N ASP A 61 -2.96 18.24 6.00
CA ASP A 61 -2.76 18.73 7.36
C ASP A 61 -1.76 17.90 8.18
N ASN A 62 -1.20 16.83 7.59
CA ASN A 62 -0.24 15.97 8.27
C ASN A 62 1.18 16.18 7.72
N PRO A 63 2.11 16.75 8.52
CA PRO A 63 3.46 17.06 8.06
C PRO A 63 4.33 15.83 7.74
N HIS A 64 3.91 14.65 8.17
CA HIS A 64 4.62 13.39 7.94
C HIS A 64 4.13 12.64 6.70
N PHE A 65 3.05 13.12 6.07
CA PHE A 65 2.45 12.49 4.90
C PHE A 65 2.85 13.24 3.62
N GLU A 66 3.25 12.50 2.62
CA GLU A 66 3.57 13.05 1.30
C GLU A 66 2.84 12.29 0.20
N LEU A 67 2.42 13.02 -0.84
CA LEU A 67 1.87 12.45 -2.04
C LEU A 67 2.99 12.04 -2.99
N SER A 68 3.02 10.78 -3.40
CA SER A 68 3.90 10.28 -4.46
C SER A 68 3.11 10.03 -5.74
N LEU A 69 3.57 10.58 -6.85
CA LEU A 69 3.00 10.38 -8.19
C LEU A 69 3.79 9.37 -9.03
N ALA A 70 4.65 8.57 -8.41
CA ALA A 70 5.55 7.65 -9.12
C ALA A 70 4.82 6.72 -10.09
N GLU A 71 3.59 6.27 -9.78
CA GLU A 71 2.81 5.39 -10.65
C GLU A 71 1.84 6.12 -11.60
N MET A 72 1.73 7.45 -11.52
CA MET A 72 0.73 8.20 -12.31
C MET A 72 1.18 8.54 -13.73
N ASN A 73 2.48 8.58 -13.97
CA ASN A 73 3.06 9.02 -15.26
C ASN A 73 3.50 7.86 -16.15
N GLU A 74 3.28 6.63 -15.75
CA GLU A 74 3.69 5.46 -16.52
C GLU A 74 2.72 5.12 -17.64
N THR A 75 3.27 4.84 -18.82
CA THR A 75 2.52 4.24 -19.93
C THR A 75 2.53 2.71 -19.79
N GLY A 76 1.35 2.10 -19.64
CA GLY A 76 1.21 0.64 -19.53
C GLY A 76 0.85 0.18 -18.12
N TYR A 77 1.34 -1.01 -17.75
CA TYR A 77 1.08 -1.55 -16.41
C TYR A 77 2.13 -1.09 -15.40
N THR A 78 1.64 -0.63 -14.23
CA THR A 78 2.48 -0.36 -13.07
C THR A 78 2.69 -1.65 -12.26
N TYR A 79 3.95 -1.99 -12.00
CA TYR A 79 4.32 -3.14 -11.20
C TYR A 79 5.08 -2.69 -9.96
N THR A 80 4.70 -3.19 -8.80
CA THR A 80 5.29 -2.81 -7.50
C THR A 80 6.81 -2.90 -7.47
N TYR A 81 7.40 -3.96 -8.05
CA TYR A 81 8.86 -4.12 -8.06
C TYR A 81 9.57 -2.97 -8.79
N ARG A 82 9.04 -2.52 -9.94
CA ARG A 82 9.62 -1.39 -10.69
C ARG A 82 9.55 -0.10 -9.92
N THR A 83 8.37 0.21 -9.39
CA THR A 83 8.15 1.42 -8.58
C THR A 83 9.11 1.49 -7.40
N LEU A 84 9.31 0.37 -6.68
CA LEU A 84 10.23 0.31 -5.55
C LEU A 84 11.69 0.45 -5.97
N GLU A 85 12.10 -0.17 -7.07
CA GLU A 85 13.46 -0.03 -7.61
C GLU A 85 13.75 1.40 -8.06
N GLU A 86 12.84 2.05 -8.78
CA GLU A 86 12.97 3.45 -9.20
C GLU A 86 13.07 4.41 -8.01
N LEU A 87 12.26 4.17 -6.97
CA LEU A 87 12.36 4.92 -5.71
C LEU A 87 13.74 4.71 -5.06
N LYS A 88 14.23 3.48 -5.01
CA LYS A 88 15.54 3.15 -4.42
C LYS A 88 16.71 3.70 -5.24
N GLU A 89 16.62 3.65 -6.56
CA GLU A 89 17.62 4.26 -7.47
C GLU A 89 17.68 5.78 -7.31
N SER A 90 16.53 6.41 -7.19
CA SER A 90 16.44 7.88 -7.00
C SER A 90 16.93 8.33 -5.62
N ASN A 91 16.82 7.48 -4.61
CA ASN A 91 17.19 7.76 -3.23
C ASN A 91 17.88 6.54 -2.60
N PRO A 92 19.15 6.27 -2.92
CA PRO A 92 19.84 5.04 -2.52
C PRO A 92 20.01 4.87 -1.00
N ASP A 93 20.10 5.98 -0.28
CA ASP A 93 20.28 6.01 1.18
C ASP A 93 18.97 5.91 1.97
N THR A 94 17.83 5.74 1.29
CA THR A 94 16.52 5.62 1.92
C THR A 94 16.14 4.16 2.13
N ASP A 95 15.70 3.82 3.33
CA ASP A 95 15.10 2.52 3.64
C ASP A 95 13.60 2.58 3.40
N TYR A 96 13.12 1.74 2.47
CA TYR A 96 11.70 1.70 2.12
C TYR A 96 10.95 0.60 2.87
N TYR A 97 9.78 0.97 3.39
CA TYR A 97 8.82 0.09 4.04
C TYR A 97 7.54 0.06 3.21
N PHE A 98 7.21 -1.09 2.63
CA PHE A 98 6.02 -1.22 1.78
C PHE A 98 4.88 -1.88 2.55
N ILE A 99 3.82 -1.10 2.81
CA ILE A 99 2.67 -1.52 3.62
C ILE A 99 1.69 -2.31 2.77
N ILE A 100 1.39 -3.54 3.18
CA ILE A 100 0.42 -4.43 2.56
C ILE A 100 -0.57 -4.97 3.60
N GLY A 101 -1.76 -5.34 3.16
CA GLY A 101 -2.72 -6.07 4.00
C GLY A 101 -2.42 -7.57 4.06
N ALA A 102 -3.05 -8.27 5.03
CA ALA A 102 -2.92 -9.71 5.18
C ALA A 102 -3.29 -10.50 3.91
N ASP A 103 -4.36 -10.10 3.20
CA ASP A 103 -4.77 -10.74 1.95
C ASP A 103 -3.67 -10.66 0.88
N SER A 104 -2.99 -9.52 0.79
CA SER A 104 -1.86 -9.32 -0.11
C SER A 104 -0.65 -10.18 0.27
N LEU A 105 -0.41 -10.40 1.57
CA LEU A 105 0.64 -11.31 2.04
C LEU A 105 0.37 -12.75 1.57
N PHE A 106 -0.87 -13.23 1.69
CA PHE A 106 -1.22 -14.58 1.24
C PHE A 106 -1.15 -14.73 -0.28
N ALA A 107 -1.49 -13.69 -1.03
CA ALA A 107 -1.40 -13.63 -2.49
C ALA A 107 -0.03 -13.14 -3.02
N PHE A 108 0.97 -12.95 -2.17
CA PHE A 108 2.24 -12.30 -2.54
C PHE A 108 2.99 -13.02 -3.66
N GLU A 109 2.89 -14.35 -3.73
CA GLU A 109 3.54 -15.14 -4.77
C GLU A 109 2.89 -14.98 -6.16
N GLU A 110 1.68 -14.43 -6.24
CA GLU A 110 1.00 -14.09 -7.49
C GLU A 110 1.50 -12.74 -8.06
N TRP A 111 2.24 -11.99 -7.28
CA TRP A 111 2.80 -10.71 -7.70
C TRP A 111 3.97 -10.94 -8.66
N ARG A 112 4.19 -9.97 -9.53
CA ARG A 112 5.31 -10.05 -10.46
C ARG A 112 6.62 -9.75 -9.76
N GLU A 113 7.62 -10.64 -9.95
CA GLU A 113 8.98 -10.50 -9.41
C GLU A 113 9.02 -10.28 -7.88
N PRO A 114 8.44 -11.19 -7.07
CA PRO A 114 8.37 -11.01 -5.62
C PRO A 114 9.74 -10.92 -4.94
N GLU A 115 10.76 -11.60 -5.45
CA GLU A 115 12.14 -11.50 -4.98
C GLU A 115 12.72 -10.10 -5.15
N ARG A 116 12.40 -9.40 -6.24
CA ARG A 116 12.83 -8.02 -6.48
C ARG A 116 12.14 -7.03 -5.54
N ILE A 117 10.88 -7.29 -5.20
CA ILE A 117 10.16 -6.52 -4.18
C ILE A 117 10.85 -6.68 -2.83
N CYS A 118 11.15 -7.93 -2.44
CA CYS A 118 11.84 -8.23 -1.18
C CYS A 118 13.24 -7.62 -1.10
N ALA A 119 13.95 -7.53 -2.23
CA ALA A 119 15.27 -6.90 -2.28
C ALA A 119 15.23 -5.37 -2.15
N ALA A 120 14.12 -4.74 -2.56
CA ALA A 120 13.99 -3.28 -2.61
C ALA A 120 13.43 -2.66 -1.32
N CYS A 121 12.71 -3.42 -0.49
CA CYS A 121 12.05 -2.88 0.70
C CYS A 121 11.84 -3.90 1.82
N THR A 122 11.53 -3.40 3.01
CA THR A 122 10.90 -4.19 4.08
C THR A 122 9.38 -4.20 3.88
N LEU A 123 8.77 -5.37 3.89
CA LEU A 123 7.32 -5.53 3.77
C LEU A 123 6.66 -5.40 5.14
N VAL A 124 5.72 -4.48 5.26
CA VAL A 124 4.96 -4.22 6.50
C VAL A 124 3.56 -4.79 6.34
N VAL A 125 3.24 -5.80 7.12
CA VAL A 125 1.96 -6.50 7.05
C VAL A 125 0.99 -5.91 8.07
N ALA A 126 0.02 -5.14 7.59
CA ALA A 126 -1.05 -4.60 8.41
C ALA A 126 -2.08 -5.69 8.73
N VAL A 127 -2.25 -5.99 10.01
CA VAL A 127 -3.17 -7.02 10.49
C VAL A 127 -4.45 -6.38 10.99
N ARG A 128 -5.57 -6.78 10.40
CA ARG A 128 -6.92 -6.53 10.92
C ARG A 128 -7.42 -7.77 11.67
N ASP A 129 -8.32 -7.59 12.62
CA ASP A 129 -8.73 -8.57 13.65
C ASP A 129 -9.14 -9.98 13.17
N HIS A 130 -9.30 -10.22 11.89
CA HIS A 130 -9.80 -11.50 11.36
C HIS A 130 -8.71 -12.46 10.85
N ALA A 131 -7.45 -12.07 10.83
CA ALA A 131 -6.37 -12.94 10.39
C ALA A 131 -5.73 -13.65 11.60
N SER A 132 -5.65 -14.98 11.56
CA SER A 132 -4.91 -15.74 12.54
C SER A 132 -3.44 -15.29 12.57
N ARG A 133 -2.96 -14.78 13.72
CA ARG A 133 -1.57 -14.37 13.88
C ARG A 133 -0.59 -15.53 13.65
N GLU A 134 -1.01 -16.75 13.93
CA GLU A 134 -0.21 -17.95 13.72
C GLU A 134 -0.02 -18.18 12.21
N GLN A 135 -1.10 -18.20 11.44
CA GLN A 135 -1.04 -18.34 9.99
C GLN A 135 -0.21 -17.23 9.32
N LEU A 136 -0.31 -15.99 9.81
CA LEU A 136 0.49 -14.88 9.31
C LEU A 136 1.98 -15.09 9.58
N ARG A 137 2.35 -15.56 10.78
CA ARG A 137 3.77 -15.85 11.12
C ARG A 137 4.33 -16.97 10.28
N GLU A 138 3.59 -18.06 10.12
CA GLU A 138 3.98 -19.18 9.25
C GLU A 138 4.18 -18.71 7.80
N ARG A 139 3.26 -17.89 7.29
CA ARG A 139 3.35 -17.36 5.93
C ARG A 139 4.55 -16.41 5.77
N ILE A 140 4.79 -15.53 6.74
CA ILE A 140 5.95 -14.65 6.76
C ILE A 140 7.24 -15.46 6.80
N GLN A 141 7.34 -16.47 7.66
CA GLN A 141 8.51 -17.32 7.72
C GLN A 141 8.79 -17.98 6.38
N TYR A 142 7.79 -18.61 5.78
CA TYR A 142 7.90 -19.22 4.46
C TYR A 142 8.40 -18.25 3.38
N LEU A 143 7.79 -17.05 3.30
CA LEU A 143 8.17 -16.05 2.31
C LEU A 143 9.56 -15.47 2.56
N SER A 144 9.93 -15.27 3.84
CA SER A 144 11.27 -14.80 4.22
C SER A 144 12.35 -15.78 3.81
N GLU A 145 12.14 -17.08 4.03
CA GLU A 145 13.06 -18.13 3.63
C GLU A 145 13.17 -18.24 2.11
N LYS A 146 12.02 -18.16 1.42
CA LYS A 146 11.96 -18.34 -0.03
C LYS A 146 12.55 -17.18 -0.83
N TYR A 147 12.28 -15.95 -0.41
CA TYR A 147 12.64 -14.73 -1.15
C TYR A 147 13.70 -13.87 -0.44
N HIS A 148 14.25 -14.35 0.69
CA HIS A 148 15.22 -13.63 1.51
C HIS A 148 14.73 -12.23 1.92
N GLY A 149 13.39 -12.07 2.07
CA GLY A 149 12.75 -10.80 2.37
C GLY A 149 12.63 -10.50 3.86
N HIS A 150 12.54 -9.23 4.18
CA HIS A 150 12.25 -8.75 5.52
C HIS A 150 10.77 -8.39 5.66
N PHE A 151 10.11 -8.96 6.67
CA PHE A 151 8.69 -8.74 6.94
C PHE A 151 8.50 -8.30 8.39
N VAL A 152 7.65 -7.29 8.59
CA VAL A 152 7.29 -6.79 9.92
C VAL A 152 5.76 -6.82 10.03
N ILE A 153 5.24 -7.32 11.14
CA ILE A 153 3.81 -7.26 11.46
C ILE A 153 3.52 -5.91 12.12
N LEU A 154 2.56 -5.18 11.58
CA LEU A 154 2.05 -3.95 12.15
C LEU A 154 0.69 -4.20 12.79
N ASP A 155 0.59 -3.95 14.08
CA ASP A 155 -0.69 -4.00 14.80
C ASP A 155 -1.50 -2.75 14.48
N THR A 156 -2.63 -2.94 13.81
CA THR A 156 -3.48 -1.83 13.37
C THR A 156 -4.85 -1.89 14.04
N MET A 157 -5.44 -0.73 14.31
CA MET A 157 -6.82 -0.63 14.72
C MET A 157 -7.73 -1.14 13.61
N ASN A 158 -8.74 -1.92 13.96
CA ASN A 158 -9.76 -2.33 13.01
C ASN A 158 -10.72 -1.16 12.77
N ILE A 159 -10.79 -0.72 11.51
CA ILE A 159 -11.72 0.32 11.09
C ILE A 159 -12.57 -0.26 9.96
N ASP A 160 -13.83 -0.50 10.26
CA ASP A 160 -14.81 -1.09 9.34
C ASP A 160 -15.28 -0.08 8.28
N VAL A 161 -14.30 0.48 7.56
CA VAL A 161 -14.52 1.38 6.44
C VAL A 161 -13.72 0.89 5.24
N SER A 162 -14.33 0.89 4.07
CA SER A 162 -13.66 0.61 2.80
C SER A 162 -14.09 1.57 1.70
N SER A 163 -13.24 1.81 0.72
CA SER A 163 -13.60 2.61 -0.46
C SER A 163 -14.85 2.06 -1.17
N HIS A 164 -15.02 0.74 -1.18
CA HIS A 164 -16.20 0.11 -1.76
C HIS A 164 -17.48 0.49 -1.01
N LEU A 165 -17.45 0.41 0.32
CA LEU A 165 -18.59 0.76 1.18
C LEU A 165 -18.98 2.25 1.03
N ILE A 166 -17.98 3.13 1.00
CA ILE A 166 -18.20 4.57 0.79
C ILE A 166 -18.91 4.82 -0.55
N ARG A 167 -18.44 4.21 -1.64
CA ARG A 167 -19.09 4.34 -2.95
C ARG A 167 -20.52 3.79 -2.97
N GLN A 168 -20.78 2.72 -2.21
CA GLN A 168 -22.14 2.20 -2.07
C GLN A 168 -23.09 3.17 -1.34
N TRP A 169 -22.56 3.88 -0.33
CA TRP A 169 -23.35 4.88 0.38
C TRP A 169 -23.69 6.06 -0.52
N ILE A 170 -22.68 6.61 -1.21
CA ILE A 170 -22.88 7.75 -2.14
C ILE A 170 -23.86 7.39 -3.27
N ALA A 171 -23.87 6.16 -3.74
CA ALA A 171 -24.77 5.74 -4.82
C ALA A 171 -26.22 5.52 -4.38
N LYS A 172 -26.53 5.58 -3.08
CA LYS A 172 -27.90 5.41 -2.53
C LYS A 172 -28.60 6.72 -2.23
N ASP A 173 -27.85 7.82 -2.24
CA ASP A 173 -28.35 9.20 -2.10
C ASP A 173 -28.67 9.80 -3.49
#